data_b1459792654582bbdd9468290d108913
#
_entry.id   b1459792654582bbdd9468290d108913
#
_cell.length_a   1.000
_cell.length_b   1.000
_cell.length_c   1.000
_cell.angle_alpha   90.00
_cell.angle_beta   90.00
_cell.angle_gamma   90.00
#
_symmetry.space_group_name_H-M   'P 1'
#
loop_
_entity.id
_entity.type
_entity.pdbx_description
1 polymer ?
#
loop_
_entity_poly.entity_id
_entity_poly.type
_entity_poly.pdbx_seq_one_letter_code
_entity_poly.pdbx_strand_id
1 'polypeptide(L)'
;MALVVNGATVATAMSPIVEAGLYADEIFKDGQTFTSQYDVDAAGQIQVEKYSPDMEVKAKTPGSNFSDKDFHNTVININCNNAFQYSQKVPAYYTASMPTNEMMNQTLRTTENVRIGRQKAGIAALVHGGTESANTDAITAANFKEEFLKDRKILVDKFAKPNVAITSTAVYNIMLKIAGTEFTPATNEAIVKTGQVGYWMGILWIEAPLLGGSLTYLNESGVEQAVDTSKVNYILYDYKAFSIIDKLSLLRVIDSEDFAGSKVQEEIDTGFKVTNADCVLVRKNQ
;
A
#
# COMPACT_ATOMS: atom_id res chain seq x y z
N MET A 1 9.06 -26.61 -32.45
CA MET A 1 8.74 -25.25 -32.93
C MET A 1 9.24 -24.29 -31.89
N ALA A 2 10.43 -23.70 -32.08
CA ALA A 2 10.96 -22.76 -31.11
C ALA A 2 10.09 -21.51 -31.12
N LEU A 3 9.46 -21.17 -30.01
CA LEU A 3 8.76 -19.92 -29.83
C LEU A 3 9.83 -18.82 -29.82
N VAL A 4 10.21 -18.29 -30.96
CA VAL A 4 11.02 -17.07 -30.99
C VAL A 4 10.07 -15.94 -30.68
N VAL A 5 9.94 -15.69 -29.39
CA VAL A 5 9.14 -14.59 -28.91
C VAL A 5 10.07 -13.39 -28.81
N ASN A 6 9.89 -12.41 -29.71
CA ASN A 6 10.46 -11.09 -29.49
C ASN A 6 10.07 -10.65 -28.07
N GLY A 7 11.01 -10.18 -27.26
CA GLY A 7 10.78 -9.85 -25.85
C GLY A 7 9.53 -8.97 -25.61
N ALA A 8 9.22 -8.07 -26.55
CA ALA A 8 8.02 -7.26 -26.51
C ALA A 8 6.71 -8.07 -26.62
N THR A 9 6.71 -9.16 -27.40
CA THR A 9 5.51 -10.01 -27.59
C THR A 9 5.26 -10.87 -26.36
N VAL A 10 6.31 -11.34 -25.67
CA VAL A 10 6.19 -12.10 -24.43
C VAL A 10 5.67 -11.21 -23.31
N ALA A 11 6.23 -10.02 -23.16
CA ALA A 11 5.78 -9.07 -22.14
C ALA A 11 4.29 -8.70 -22.33
N THR A 12 3.87 -8.44 -23.58
CA THR A 12 2.46 -8.10 -23.87
C THR A 12 1.51 -9.27 -23.66
N ALA A 13 1.92 -10.51 -23.97
CA ALA A 13 1.09 -11.70 -23.75
C ALA A 13 1.02 -12.13 -22.27
N MET A 14 2.04 -11.79 -21.47
CA MET A 14 2.12 -12.14 -20.06
C MET A 14 1.46 -11.11 -19.13
N SER A 15 1.36 -9.86 -19.54
CA SER A 15 0.75 -8.79 -18.72
C SER A 15 -0.61 -9.16 -18.11
N PRO A 16 -1.59 -9.70 -18.85
CA PRO A 16 -2.88 -10.06 -18.28
C PRO A 16 -2.81 -11.19 -17.26
N ILE A 17 -1.79 -12.04 -17.32
CA ILE A 17 -1.62 -13.20 -16.43
C ILE A 17 -0.89 -12.78 -15.15
N VAL A 18 0.04 -11.85 -15.28
CA VAL A 18 0.74 -11.21 -14.16
C VAL A 18 -0.26 -10.46 -13.28
N GLU A 19 -1.26 -9.83 -13.86
CA GLU A 19 -2.34 -9.15 -13.12
C GLU A 19 -3.27 -10.12 -12.36
N ALA A 20 -3.35 -11.38 -12.78
CA ALA A 20 -4.25 -12.36 -12.17
C ALA A 20 -3.86 -12.84 -10.77
N GLY A 21 -2.60 -12.60 -10.32
CA GLY A 21 -2.07 -12.89 -8.96
C GLY A 21 -2.49 -14.24 -8.35
N LEU A 22 -1.55 -15.13 -8.12
CA LEU A 22 -1.85 -16.46 -7.54
C LEU A 22 -1.85 -16.47 -6.00
N TYR A 23 -1.38 -15.39 -5.38
CA TYR A 23 -1.25 -15.27 -3.93
C TYR A 23 -1.87 -13.97 -3.44
N ALA A 24 -1.97 -13.81 -2.13
CA ALA A 24 -2.66 -12.76 -1.40
C ALA A 24 -2.92 -11.46 -2.18
N ASP A 25 -4.15 -10.97 -2.14
CA ASP A 25 -4.55 -9.74 -2.82
C ASP A 25 -3.60 -8.58 -2.54
N GLU A 26 -3.42 -7.72 -3.53
CA GLU A 26 -2.65 -6.50 -3.36
C GLU A 26 -3.30 -5.61 -2.29
N ILE A 27 -2.52 -5.29 -1.24
CA ILE A 27 -2.98 -4.45 -0.13
C ILE A 27 -3.19 -3.01 -0.61
N PHE A 28 -2.28 -2.55 -1.49
CA PHE A 28 -2.28 -1.19 -2.01
C PHE A 28 -2.93 -1.12 -3.38
N LYS A 29 -4.13 -0.51 -3.44
CA LYS A 29 -4.88 -0.24 -4.67
C LYS A 29 -5.08 1.25 -4.81
N ASP A 30 -4.71 1.81 -5.97
CA ASP A 30 -4.85 3.23 -6.25
C ASP A 30 -6.32 3.68 -6.19
N GLY A 31 -6.53 4.84 -5.59
CA GLY A 31 -7.87 5.40 -5.36
C GLY A 31 -8.70 4.70 -4.26
N GLN A 32 -8.20 3.61 -3.66
CA GLN A 32 -8.86 2.89 -2.55
C GLN A 32 -8.03 2.92 -1.26
N THR A 33 -6.75 2.63 -1.34
CA THR A 33 -5.85 2.53 -0.19
C THR A 33 -4.71 3.53 -0.22
N PHE A 34 -4.44 4.13 -1.35
CA PHE A 34 -3.46 5.20 -1.53
C PHE A 34 -3.86 6.10 -2.70
N THR A 35 -3.13 7.19 -2.88
CA THR A 35 -3.24 8.04 -4.06
C THR A 35 -1.94 8.06 -4.84
N SER A 36 -2.05 7.95 -6.17
CA SER A 36 -0.93 8.08 -7.11
C SER A 36 -0.88 9.48 -7.76
N GLN A 37 -1.73 10.41 -7.32
CA GLN A 37 -1.78 11.76 -7.89
C GLN A 37 -0.55 12.57 -7.45
N TYR A 38 0.14 13.13 -8.41
CA TYR A 38 1.31 13.98 -8.21
C TYR A 38 1.43 15.02 -9.34
N ASP A 39 2.18 16.07 -9.06
CA ASP A 39 2.65 17.04 -10.04
C ASP A 39 4.17 16.93 -10.18
N VAL A 40 4.70 17.41 -11.29
CA VAL A 40 6.15 17.46 -11.53
C VAL A 40 6.55 18.93 -11.66
N ASP A 41 7.52 19.36 -10.85
CA ASP A 41 8.02 20.73 -10.93
C ASP A 41 8.91 20.95 -12.16
N ALA A 42 9.35 22.21 -12.35
CA ALA A 42 10.23 22.58 -13.46
C ALA A 42 11.61 21.90 -13.41
N ALA A 43 12.02 21.37 -12.26
CA ALA A 43 13.26 20.61 -12.07
C ALA A 43 13.06 19.10 -12.25
N GLY A 44 11.85 18.62 -12.53
CA GLY A 44 11.50 17.22 -12.66
C GLY A 44 11.32 16.48 -11.33
N GLN A 45 11.14 17.22 -10.21
CA GLN A 45 10.84 16.62 -8.92
C GLN A 45 9.35 16.30 -8.80
N ILE A 46 9.05 15.14 -8.26
CA ILE A 46 7.69 14.72 -7.98
C ILE A 46 7.19 15.40 -6.71
N GLN A 47 6.06 16.06 -6.82
CA GLN A 47 5.47 16.86 -5.75
C GLN A 47 4.02 16.48 -5.51
N VAL A 48 3.61 16.51 -4.24
CA VAL A 48 2.21 16.38 -3.82
C VAL A 48 1.83 17.60 -3.01
N GLU A 49 0.74 18.23 -3.37
CA GLU A 49 0.21 19.36 -2.61
C GLU A 49 -0.49 18.86 -1.35
N LYS A 50 -0.06 19.38 -0.20
CA LYS A 50 -0.75 19.14 1.06
C LYS A 50 -1.78 20.26 1.28
N TYR A 51 -3.05 19.88 1.25
CA TYR A 51 -4.13 20.74 1.68
C TYR A 51 -4.31 20.61 3.20
N SER A 52 -4.09 21.72 3.93
CA SER A 52 -4.48 21.83 5.34
C SER A 52 -5.64 22.80 5.41
N PRO A 53 -6.83 22.37 5.87
CA PRO A 53 -7.93 23.29 6.03
C PRO A 53 -7.54 24.36 7.08
N ASP A 54 -7.60 25.64 6.69
CA ASP A 54 -7.51 26.72 7.65
C ASP A 54 -8.86 26.81 8.38
N MET A 55 -8.85 26.43 9.64
CA MET A 55 -10.05 26.36 10.47
C MET A 55 -10.49 27.71 11.04
N GLU A 56 -9.71 28.76 10.81
CA GLU A 56 -10.02 30.09 11.31
C GLU A 56 -10.97 30.82 10.39
N VAL A 57 -12.23 30.45 10.45
CA VAL A 57 -13.32 31.23 9.83
C VAL A 57 -13.75 32.32 10.79
N LYS A 58 -13.53 33.57 10.42
CA LYS A 58 -14.03 34.73 11.18
C LYS A 58 -15.46 35.06 10.77
N ALA A 59 -16.34 35.21 11.75
CA ALA A 59 -17.68 35.72 11.49
C ALA A 59 -17.59 37.13 10.95
N LYS A 60 -18.24 37.41 9.80
CA LYS A 60 -18.28 38.74 9.21
C LYS A 60 -19.33 39.61 9.92
N THR A 61 -18.91 40.76 10.40
CA THR A 61 -19.86 41.77 10.88
C THR A 61 -20.56 42.44 9.68
N PRO A 62 -21.90 42.59 9.69
CA PRO A 62 -22.58 43.31 8.61
C PRO A 62 -21.98 44.71 8.36
N GLY A 63 -21.64 44.99 7.09
CA GLY A 63 -21.00 46.26 6.69
C GLY A 63 -19.47 46.31 6.79
N SER A 64 -18.80 45.28 7.32
CA SER A 64 -17.32 45.20 7.31
C SER A 64 -16.78 44.60 6.00
N ASN A 65 -15.53 44.95 5.65
CA ASN A 65 -14.82 44.32 4.55
C ASN A 65 -14.45 42.87 4.90
N PHE A 66 -14.17 42.05 3.87
CA PHE A 66 -13.58 40.71 4.09
C PHE A 66 -12.17 40.87 4.67
N SER A 67 -11.80 40.01 5.62
CA SER A 67 -10.42 39.90 6.03
C SER A 67 -9.76 38.89 5.10
N ASP A 68 -8.85 39.37 4.26
CA ASP A 68 -8.08 38.49 3.39
C ASP A 68 -7.03 37.73 4.20
N LYS A 69 -6.80 36.50 3.82
CA LYS A 69 -5.68 35.65 4.31
C LYS A 69 -4.82 35.27 3.14
N ASP A 70 -3.52 35.21 3.37
CA ASP A 70 -2.59 34.69 2.39
C ASP A 70 -2.82 33.20 2.20
N PHE A 71 -2.83 32.78 0.95
CA PHE A 71 -2.90 31.36 0.59
C PHE A 71 -1.54 30.70 0.83
N HIS A 72 -1.49 29.77 1.75
CA HIS A 72 -0.31 28.97 2.01
C HIS A 72 -0.56 27.53 1.56
N ASN A 73 0.09 27.11 0.50
CA ASN A 73 0.13 25.73 0.06
C ASN A 73 1.44 25.07 0.48
N THR A 74 1.36 23.92 1.12
CA THR A 74 2.56 23.16 1.48
C THR A 74 2.78 22.09 0.42
N VAL A 75 3.90 22.19 -0.29
CA VAL A 75 4.32 21.22 -1.27
C VAL A 75 5.24 20.19 -0.60
N ILE A 76 4.95 18.92 -0.82
CA ILE A 76 5.73 17.79 -0.30
C ILE A 76 6.42 17.10 -1.47
N ASN A 77 7.75 17.05 -1.45
CA ASN A 77 8.51 16.31 -2.43
C ASN A 77 8.52 14.82 -2.10
N ILE A 78 8.45 13.97 -3.13
CA ILE A 78 8.51 12.53 -3.00
C ILE A 78 9.66 12.00 -3.84
N ASN A 79 10.61 11.33 -3.20
CA ASN A 79 11.73 10.68 -3.86
C ASN A 79 11.46 9.18 -4.02
N CYS A 80 11.58 8.67 -5.26
CA CYS A 80 11.41 7.25 -5.57
C CYS A 80 12.73 6.51 -5.33
N ASN A 81 13.09 6.35 -4.05
CA ASN A 81 14.35 5.74 -3.64
C ASN A 81 14.27 4.21 -3.44
N ASN A 82 13.05 3.66 -3.38
CA ASN A 82 12.83 2.24 -3.15
C ASN A 82 12.80 1.51 -4.50
N ALA A 83 13.95 0.97 -4.90
CA ALA A 83 14.07 0.13 -6.08
C ALA A 83 13.83 -1.34 -5.71
N PHE A 84 12.76 -1.92 -6.25
CA PHE A 84 12.46 -3.34 -6.11
C PHE A 84 12.82 -4.05 -7.38
N GLN A 85 13.82 -4.90 -7.33
CA GLN A 85 14.29 -5.65 -8.49
C GLN A 85 14.35 -7.15 -8.20
N TYR A 86 14.00 -7.92 -9.20
CA TYR A 86 14.14 -9.37 -9.16
C TYR A 86 14.58 -9.90 -10.52
N SER A 87 15.49 -10.85 -10.52
CA SER A 87 15.98 -11.50 -11.73
C SER A 87 16.01 -13.01 -11.56
N GLN A 88 15.30 -13.72 -12.41
CA GLN A 88 15.21 -15.18 -12.41
C GLN A 88 15.88 -15.75 -13.65
N LYS A 89 16.79 -16.72 -13.47
CA LYS A 89 17.39 -17.48 -14.57
C LYS A 89 16.45 -18.62 -15.00
N VAL A 90 16.21 -18.74 -16.28
CA VAL A 90 15.43 -19.83 -16.88
C VAL A 90 16.31 -20.57 -17.90
N PRO A 91 16.95 -21.70 -17.51
CA PRO A 91 17.80 -22.46 -18.38
C PRO A 91 17.03 -23.08 -19.58
N ALA A 92 17.66 -23.15 -20.76
CA ALA A 92 17.01 -23.61 -21.98
C ALA A 92 16.50 -25.07 -21.90
N TYR A 93 17.14 -25.92 -21.09
CA TYR A 93 16.68 -27.30 -20.92
C TYR A 93 15.31 -27.38 -20.19
N TYR A 94 14.97 -26.42 -19.33
CA TYR A 94 13.63 -26.34 -18.74
C TYR A 94 12.57 -25.99 -19.77
N THR A 95 12.88 -25.06 -20.66
CA THR A 95 11.95 -24.65 -21.72
C THR A 95 11.80 -25.72 -22.79
N ALA A 96 12.81 -26.58 -22.98
CA ALA A 96 12.78 -27.68 -23.95
C ALA A 96 12.10 -28.96 -23.41
N SER A 97 12.14 -29.19 -22.11
CA SER A 97 11.66 -30.43 -21.46
C SER A 97 10.32 -30.28 -20.75
N MET A 98 9.89 -29.06 -20.47
CA MET A 98 8.61 -28.79 -19.78
C MET A 98 7.56 -28.20 -20.72
N PRO A 99 6.27 -28.47 -20.49
CA PRO A 99 5.21 -27.82 -21.25
C PRO A 99 5.29 -26.29 -21.11
N THR A 100 4.84 -25.61 -22.11
CA THR A 100 4.94 -24.16 -22.44
C THR A 100 4.72 -23.13 -21.33
N ASN A 101 4.43 -23.56 -20.10
CA ASN A 101 3.99 -22.66 -19.03
C ASN A 101 5.11 -22.24 -18.07
N GLU A 102 6.33 -22.81 -18.15
CA GLU A 102 7.37 -22.55 -17.14
C GLU A 102 7.88 -21.10 -17.19
N MET A 103 8.10 -20.54 -18.37
CA MET A 103 8.48 -19.13 -18.51
C MET A 103 7.42 -18.21 -17.89
N MET A 104 6.15 -18.53 -18.12
CA MET A 104 5.02 -17.80 -17.56
C MET A 104 4.96 -17.92 -16.04
N ASN A 105 5.17 -19.12 -15.49
CA ASN A 105 5.23 -19.36 -14.06
C ASN A 105 6.39 -18.58 -13.40
N GLN A 106 7.55 -18.52 -14.04
CA GLN A 106 8.70 -17.76 -13.53
C GLN A 106 8.44 -16.24 -13.58
N THR A 107 7.77 -15.76 -14.61
CA THR A 107 7.36 -14.35 -14.68
C THR A 107 6.39 -14.01 -13.56
N LEU A 108 5.37 -14.84 -13.32
CA LEU A 108 4.43 -14.67 -12.23
C LEU A 108 5.13 -14.62 -10.86
N ARG A 109 6.07 -15.53 -10.61
CA ARG A 109 6.86 -15.55 -9.37
C ARG A 109 7.72 -14.29 -9.21
N THR A 110 8.30 -13.81 -10.31
CA THR A 110 9.10 -12.58 -10.31
C THR A 110 8.26 -11.40 -9.89
N THR A 111 7.13 -11.19 -10.55
CA THR A 111 6.18 -10.10 -10.24
C THR A 111 5.65 -10.21 -8.81
N GLU A 112 5.34 -11.41 -8.35
CA GLU A 112 4.86 -11.64 -6.97
C GLU A 112 5.90 -11.24 -5.93
N ASN A 113 7.18 -11.59 -6.14
CA ASN A 113 8.26 -11.22 -5.21
C ASN A 113 8.47 -9.71 -5.16
N VAL A 114 8.45 -9.02 -6.31
CA VAL A 114 8.56 -7.56 -6.38
C VAL A 114 7.37 -6.91 -5.68
N ARG A 115 6.16 -7.40 -5.93
CA ARG A 115 4.93 -6.93 -5.27
C ARG A 115 5.00 -7.07 -3.75
N ILE A 116 5.43 -8.22 -3.24
CA ILE A 116 5.57 -8.44 -1.79
C ILE A 116 6.61 -7.48 -1.20
N GLY A 117 7.73 -7.27 -1.87
CA GLY A 117 8.76 -6.30 -1.46
C GLY A 117 8.18 -4.88 -1.36
N ARG A 118 7.46 -4.45 -2.38
CA ARG A 118 6.79 -3.14 -2.43
C ARG A 118 5.75 -2.98 -1.33
N GLN A 119 4.94 -4.01 -1.06
CA GLN A 119 3.95 -3.99 0.01
C GLN A 119 4.59 -3.87 1.39
N LYS A 120 5.68 -4.62 1.65
CA LYS A 120 6.45 -4.53 2.90
C LYS A 120 6.96 -3.11 3.15
N ALA A 121 7.59 -2.50 2.15
CA ALA A 121 8.10 -1.14 2.25
C ALA A 121 6.97 -0.10 2.41
N GLY A 122 5.86 -0.25 1.70
CA GLY A 122 4.70 0.62 1.84
C GLY A 122 4.08 0.57 3.24
N ILE A 123 3.93 -0.62 3.84
CA ILE A 123 3.47 -0.78 5.22
C ILE A 123 4.46 -0.14 6.19
N ALA A 124 5.78 -0.36 6.01
CA ALA A 124 6.80 0.26 6.85
C ALA A 124 6.74 1.78 6.80
N ALA A 125 6.63 2.36 5.60
CA ALA A 125 6.49 3.80 5.41
C ALA A 125 5.22 4.36 6.06
N LEU A 126 4.10 3.64 5.95
CA LEU A 126 2.83 4.03 6.54
C LEU A 126 2.88 4.00 8.08
N VAL A 127 3.48 2.95 8.67
CA VAL A 127 3.65 2.84 10.13
C VAL A 127 4.61 3.91 10.66
N HIS A 128 5.71 4.15 9.96
CA HIS A 128 6.71 5.15 10.37
C HIS A 128 6.19 6.59 10.23
N GLY A 129 5.44 6.87 9.17
CA GLY A 129 4.90 8.21 8.90
C GLY A 129 3.61 8.54 9.65
N GLY A 130 2.92 7.55 10.21
CA GLY A 130 1.68 7.73 10.95
C GLY A 130 1.88 8.16 12.41
N THR A 131 0.80 8.64 13.02
CA THR A 131 0.77 8.97 14.45
C THR A 131 0.39 7.73 15.26
N GLU A 132 1.14 7.43 16.30
CA GLU A 132 0.79 6.33 17.22
C GLU A 132 -0.46 6.69 18.04
N SER A 133 -1.36 5.71 18.22
CA SER A 133 -2.50 5.87 19.11
C SER A 133 -2.02 5.98 20.56
N ALA A 134 -2.57 6.94 21.30
CA ALA A 134 -2.36 7.02 22.74
C ALA A 134 -3.04 5.86 23.50
N ASN A 135 -3.97 5.18 22.85
CA ASN A 135 -4.66 4.03 23.41
C ASN A 135 -3.84 2.76 23.13
N THR A 136 -3.39 2.09 24.18
CA THR A 136 -2.53 0.88 24.12
C THR A 136 -3.19 -0.36 24.72
N ASP A 137 -4.49 -0.28 25.08
CA ASP A 137 -5.21 -1.41 25.65
C ASP A 137 -5.24 -2.61 24.71
N ALA A 138 -5.10 -3.81 25.23
CA ALA A 138 -5.12 -5.03 24.47
C ALA A 138 -6.48 -5.22 23.79
N ILE A 139 -6.45 -5.53 22.49
CA ILE A 139 -7.65 -5.78 21.69
C ILE A 139 -8.14 -7.21 21.90
N THR A 140 -9.41 -7.34 22.27
CA THR A 140 -10.12 -8.61 22.45
C THR A 140 -11.43 -8.58 21.69
N ALA A 141 -12.07 -9.75 21.53
CA ALA A 141 -13.39 -9.80 20.90
C ALA A 141 -14.48 -9.02 21.67
N ALA A 142 -14.32 -8.85 22.98
CA ALA A 142 -15.28 -8.15 23.81
C ALA A 142 -15.17 -6.62 23.74
N ASN A 143 -13.96 -6.08 23.56
CA ASN A 143 -13.70 -4.63 23.59
C ASN A 143 -13.34 -4.01 22.23
N PHE A 144 -13.16 -4.80 21.19
CA PHE A 144 -12.68 -4.34 19.87
C PHE A 144 -13.45 -3.11 19.36
N LYS A 145 -14.78 -3.17 19.43
CA LYS A 145 -15.63 -2.08 18.92
C LYS A 145 -15.45 -0.78 19.70
N GLU A 146 -15.33 -0.85 21.01
CA GLU A 146 -15.13 0.32 21.86
C GLU A 146 -13.75 0.93 21.63
N GLU A 147 -12.71 0.09 21.57
CA GLU A 147 -11.34 0.52 21.30
C GLU A 147 -11.20 1.17 19.91
N PHE A 148 -11.81 0.56 18.91
CA PHE A 148 -11.84 1.11 17.56
C PHE A 148 -12.56 2.48 17.51
N LEU A 149 -13.67 2.64 18.21
CA LEU A 149 -14.42 3.91 18.24
C LEU A 149 -13.60 5.02 18.94
N LYS A 150 -12.81 4.69 19.97
CA LYS A 150 -11.87 5.62 20.59
C LYS A 150 -10.82 6.09 19.58
N ASP A 151 -10.20 5.16 18.85
CA ASP A 151 -9.18 5.49 17.86
C ASP A 151 -9.76 6.26 16.66
N ARG A 152 -10.95 5.86 16.18
CA ARG A 152 -11.67 6.61 15.14
C ARG A 152 -11.96 8.05 15.58
N LYS A 153 -12.35 8.23 16.85
CA LYS A 153 -12.61 9.57 17.41
C LYS A 153 -11.38 10.47 17.33
N ILE A 154 -10.16 9.94 17.62
CA ILE A 154 -8.91 10.73 17.55
C ILE A 154 -8.73 11.33 16.14
N LEU A 155 -8.99 10.55 15.09
CA LEU A 155 -8.88 11.03 13.70
C LEU A 155 -10.00 12.02 13.35
N VAL A 156 -11.23 11.74 13.75
CA VAL A 156 -12.38 12.60 13.45
C VAL A 156 -12.26 13.95 14.16
N ASP A 157 -11.74 13.98 15.39
CA ASP A 157 -11.46 15.22 16.12
C ASP A 157 -10.41 16.10 15.41
N LYS A 158 -9.54 15.48 14.57
CA LYS A 158 -8.61 16.19 13.67
C LYS A 158 -9.19 16.45 12.27
N PHE A 159 -10.50 16.28 12.09
CA PHE A 159 -11.22 16.42 10.81
C PHE A 159 -10.78 15.44 9.72
N ALA A 160 -10.06 14.39 10.06
CA ALA A 160 -9.75 13.29 9.14
C ALA A 160 -10.99 12.43 8.89
N LYS A 161 -11.06 11.84 7.68
CA LYS A 161 -12.13 10.92 7.29
C LYS A 161 -11.53 9.52 7.06
N PRO A 162 -11.28 8.74 8.13
CA PRO A 162 -10.70 7.42 7.96
C PRO A 162 -11.63 6.54 7.12
N ASN A 163 -11.10 5.96 6.08
CA ASN A 163 -11.82 5.11 5.12
C ASN A 163 -11.13 3.78 4.85
N VAL A 164 -9.88 3.61 5.30
CA VAL A 164 -9.09 2.39 5.16
C VAL A 164 -8.53 1.96 6.51
N ALA A 165 -8.57 0.66 6.77
CA ALA A 165 -7.90 0.02 7.90
C ALA A 165 -7.11 -1.20 7.40
N ILE A 166 -5.79 -1.16 7.56
CA ILE A 166 -4.90 -2.30 7.35
C ILE A 166 -4.71 -2.98 8.70
N THR A 167 -5.06 -4.25 8.81
CA THR A 167 -5.08 -4.97 10.08
C THR A 167 -4.19 -6.19 10.10
N SER A 168 -3.64 -6.51 11.26
CA SER A 168 -2.91 -7.75 11.47
C SER A 168 -3.86 -8.95 11.44
N THR A 169 -3.34 -10.14 11.08
CA THR A 169 -4.10 -11.40 11.10
C THR A 169 -4.73 -11.69 12.46
N ALA A 170 -4.07 -11.29 13.57
CA ALA A 170 -4.61 -11.49 14.91
C ALA A 170 -5.91 -10.70 15.13
N VAL A 171 -5.92 -9.42 14.76
CA VAL A 171 -7.11 -8.57 14.85
C VAL A 171 -8.17 -8.99 13.84
N TYR A 172 -7.76 -9.37 12.63
CA TYR A 172 -8.66 -9.91 11.62
C TYR A 172 -9.44 -11.13 12.14
N ASN A 173 -8.76 -12.07 12.80
CA ASN A 173 -9.39 -13.23 13.43
C ASN A 173 -10.37 -12.84 14.56
N ILE A 174 -10.09 -11.75 15.30
CA ILE A 174 -11.02 -11.20 16.28
C ILE A 174 -12.26 -10.66 15.57
N MET A 175 -12.10 -9.92 14.48
CA MET A 175 -13.20 -9.41 13.67
C MET A 175 -14.08 -10.55 13.12
N LEU A 176 -13.50 -11.63 12.64
CA LEU A 176 -14.25 -12.80 12.18
C LEU A 176 -15.08 -13.45 13.29
N LYS A 177 -14.57 -13.47 14.54
CA LYS A 177 -15.35 -14.00 15.69
C LYS A 177 -16.55 -13.13 16.04
N ILE A 178 -16.45 -11.82 15.81
CA ILE A 178 -17.54 -10.87 16.08
C ILE A 178 -18.51 -10.81 14.89
N ALA A 179 -18.10 -11.24 13.71
CA ALA A 179 -18.83 -11.07 12.45
C ALA A 179 -20.28 -11.63 12.47
N GLY A 180 -20.53 -12.68 13.25
CA GLY A 180 -21.86 -13.26 13.37
C GLY A 180 -22.89 -12.38 14.09
N THR A 181 -22.44 -11.41 14.89
CA THR A 181 -23.30 -10.55 15.72
C THR A 181 -23.29 -9.09 15.32
N GLU A 182 -22.15 -8.59 14.83
CA GLU A 182 -21.92 -7.16 14.57
C GLU A 182 -21.68 -6.81 13.10
N PHE A 183 -21.27 -7.79 12.31
CA PHE A 183 -21.06 -7.62 10.88
C PHE A 183 -22.29 -8.08 10.09
N THR A 184 -22.79 -7.23 9.23
CA THR A 184 -23.50 -7.70 8.04
C THR A 184 -22.43 -7.84 6.96
N PRO A 185 -21.93 -9.05 6.66
CA PRO A 185 -21.00 -9.20 5.55
C PRO A 185 -21.74 -8.71 4.31
N ALA A 186 -21.15 -7.76 3.61
CA ALA A 186 -21.59 -7.45 2.26
C ALA A 186 -21.35 -8.71 1.42
N THR A 187 -22.36 -9.59 1.42
CA THR A 187 -22.37 -10.91 0.79
C THR A 187 -21.23 -11.84 1.21
N ASN A 188 -21.55 -12.95 1.85
CA ASN A 188 -20.60 -14.02 2.24
C ASN A 188 -19.69 -14.49 1.09
N GLU A 189 -20.08 -14.27 -0.17
CA GLU A 189 -19.29 -14.62 -1.35
C GLU A 189 -18.06 -13.74 -1.56
N ALA A 190 -18.10 -12.46 -1.22
CA ALA A 190 -16.95 -11.56 -1.38
C ALA A 190 -15.84 -11.90 -0.38
N ILE A 191 -16.17 -12.20 0.87
CA ILE A 191 -15.22 -12.58 1.92
C ILE A 191 -14.52 -13.90 1.58
N VAL A 192 -15.29 -14.88 1.10
CA VAL A 192 -14.75 -16.21 0.74
C VAL A 192 -13.86 -16.16 -0.49
N LYS A 193 -14.15 -15.26 -1.46
CA LYS A 193 -13.41 -15.15 -2.72
C LYS A 193 -12.20 -14.24 -2.64
N THR A 194 -12.20 -13.21 -1.80
CA THR A 194 -11.18 -12.16 -1.82
C THR A 194 -10.35 -12.08 -0.55
N GLY A 195 -10.71 -12.82 0.52
CA GLY A 195 -10.04 -12.70 1.81
C GLY A 195 -10.22 -11.33 2.48
N GLN A 196 -11.03 -10.45 1.90
CA GLN A 196 -11.28 -9.11 2.42
C GLN A 196 -12.49 -9.13 3.34
N VAL A 197 -12.35 -8.61 4.57
CA VAL A 197 -13.49 -8.42 5.51
C VAL A 197 -14.57 -7.54 4.88
N GLY A 198 -14.21 -6.73 3.88
CA GLY A 198 -15.10 -5.78 3.26
C GLY A 198 -15.26 -4.52 4.08
N TYR A 199 -16.40 -3.85 3.94
CA TYR A 199 -16.68 -2.60 4.61
C TYR A 199 -17.37 -2.83 5.97
N TRP A 200 -16.79 -2.26 7.03
CA TRP A 200 -17.40 -2.18 8.34
C TRP A 200 -17.32 -0.76 8.88
N MET A 201 -18.41 -0.21 9.33
CA MET A 201 -18.54 1.19 9.76
C MET A 201 -18.07 2.23 8.71
N GLY A 202 -18.24 1.93 7.42
CA GLY A 202 -17.82 2.79 6.31
C GLY A 202 -16.33 2.76 6.02
N ILE A 203 -15.59 1.82 6.61
CA ILE A 203 -14.13 1.67 6.49
C ILE A 203 -13.84 0.34 5.78
N LEU A 204 -12.94 0.38 4.79
CA LEU A 204 -12.42 -0.79 4.10
C LEU A 204 -11.37 -1.46 4.97
N TRP A 205 -11.62 -2.71 5.38
CA TRP A 205 -10.71 -3.51 6.20
C TRP A 205 -9.93 -4.49 5.33
N ILE A 206 -8.61 -4.43 5.44
CA ILE A 206 -7.69 -5.27 4.66
C ILE A 206 -6.80 -6.03 5.62
N GLU A 207 -6.76 -7.36 5.48
CA GLU A 207 -5.80 -8.18 6.20
C GLU A 207 -4.40 -8.02 5.60
N ALA A 208 -3.41 -7.76 6.45
CA ALA A 208 -2.01 -7.71 6.08
C ALA A 208 -1.21 -8.73 6.88
N PRO A 209 -0.98 -9.94 6.33
CA PRO A 209 -0.14 -10.96 6.97
C PRO A 209 1.30 -10.49 7.18
N LEU A 210 1.69 -9.40 6.50
CA LEU A 210 3.02 -8.79 6.60
C LEU A 210 3.23 -8.00 7.91
N LEU A 211 2.16 -7.64 8.62
CA LEU A 211 2.24 -7.09 9.98
C LEU A 211 2.59 -8.20 10.97
N GLY A 212 3.61 -8.01 11.78
CA GLY A 212 4.03 -8.98 12.79
C GLY A 212 5.54 -9.20 12.86
N GLY A 213 6.33 -8.38 12.16
CA GLY A 213 7.80 -8.47 12.15
C GLY A 213 8.48 -7.14 11.94
N SER A 214 9.79 -7.16 11.72
CA SER A 214 10.55 -5.98 11.31
C SER A 214 10.45 -5.81 9.80
N LEU A 215 10.04 -4.64 9.36
CA LEU A 215 9.98 -4.24 7.96
C LEU A 215 10.95 -3.08 7.72
N THR A 216 11.45 -2.96 6.49
CA THR A 216 12.37 -1.88 6.11
C THR A 216 11.88 -1.16 4.87
N TYR A 217 12.20 0.12 4.76
CA TYR A 217 12.03 0.92 3.54
C TYR A 217 13.11 2.02 3.49
N LEU A 218 13.36 2.57 2.31
CA LEU A 218 14.21 3.74 2.16
C LEU A 218 13.38 5.02 2.29
N ASN A 219 13.80 5.89 3.20
CA ASN A 219 13.16 7.19 3.38
C ASN A 219 13.51 8.16 2.24
N GLU A 220 13.03 9.39 2.30
CA GLU A 220 13.28 10.42 1.28
C GLU A 220 14.75 10.75 1.07
N SER A 221 15.58 10.57 2.09
CA SER A 221 17.03 10.76 2.00
C SER A 221 17.78 9.52 1.50
N GLY A 222 17.08 8.46 1.13
CA GLY A 222 17.68 7.18 0.72
C GLY A 222 18.28 6.39 1.89
N VAL A 223 17.93 6.72 3.13
CA VAL A 223 18.41 6.00 4.32
C VAL A 223 17.42 4.91 4.69
N GLU A 224 17.93 3.69 4.91
CA GLU A 224 17.10 2.58 5.33
C GLU A 224 16.54 2.81 6.75
N GLN A 225 15.22 2.67 6.87
CA GLN A 225 14.49 2.75 8.12
C GLN A 225 13.93 1.38 8.44
N ALA A 226 14.33 0.83 9.59
CA ALA A 226 13.74 -0.38 10.15
C ALA A 226 12.55 -0.02 11.04
N VAL A 227 11.41 -0.65 10.79
CA VAL A 227 10.16 -0.41 11.51
C VAL A 227 9.68 -1.72 12.11
N ASP A 228 9.55 -1.76 13.44
CA ASP A 228 8.98 -2.89 14.14
C ASP A 228 7.44 -2.83 14.07
N THR A 229 6.86 -3.80 13.38
CA THR A 229 5.41 -3.94 13.24
C THR A 229 4.84 -5.08 14.08
N SER A 230 5.66 -5.74 14.93
CA SER A 230 5.26 -6.91 15.72
C SER A 230 4.09 -6.64 16.67
N LYS A 231 3.99 -5.40 17.15
CA LYS A 231 2.94 -4.94 18.06
C LYS A 231 1.82 -4.16 17.35
N VAL A 232 1.88 -3.99 16.05
CA VAL A 232 0.87 -3.25 15.30
C VAL A 232 -0.39 -4.09 15.12
N ASN A 233 -1.50 -3.61 15.65
CA ASN A 233 -2.81 -4.23 15.52
C ASN A 233 -3.48 -3.85 14.22
N TYR A 234 -3.59 -2.55 13.96
CA TYR A 234 -4.11 -1.99 12.72
C TYR A 234 -3.59 -0.58 12.49
N ILE A 235 -3.70 -0.15 11.23
CA ILE A 235 -3.40 1.20 10.78
C ILE A 235 -4.68 1.75 10.19
N LEU A 236 -5.22 2.81 10.79
CA LEU A 236 -6.46 3.47 10.38
C LEU A 236 -6.14 4.81 9.74
N TYR A 237 -6.58 5.04 8.49
CA TYR A 237 -6.19 6.25 7.78
C TYR A 237 -7.18 6.65 6.67
N ASP A 238 -7.02 7.88 6.17
CA ASP A 238 -7.61 8.33 4.91
C ASP A 238 -6.65 7.98 3.76
N TYR A 239 -7.12 7.27 2.71
CA TYR A 239 -6.29 6.86 1.59
C TYR A 239 -5.59 8.03 0.90
N LYS A 240 -6.16 9.25 0.96
CA LYS A 240 -5.56 10.47 0.41
C LYS A 240 -4.34 10.97 1.20
N ALA A 241 -4.18 10.52 2.43
CA ALA A 241 -3.04 10.88 3.27
C ALA A 241 -1.79 10.02 3.00
N PHE A 242 -1.89 9.00 2.14
CA PHE A 242 -0.78 8.15 1.77
C PHE A 242 -0.60 8.12 0.26
N SER A 243 0.58 8.51 -0.19
CA SER A 243 0.94 8.53 -1.62
C SER A 243 1.96 7.44 -1.92
N ILE A 244 1.70 6.69 -3.00
CA ILE A 244 2.63 5.73 -3.60
C ILE A 244 2.80 6.13 -5.05
N ILE A 245 4.03 6.37 -5.47
CA ILE A 245 4.35 6.84 -6.81
C ILE A 245 5.41 5.95 -7.40
N ASP A 246 5.13 5.35 -8.55
CA ASP A 246 6.07 4.53 -9.30
C ASP A 246 6.69 5.38 -10.42
N LYS A 247 8.02 5.56 -10.36
CA LYS A 247 8.79 6.32 -11.36
C LYS A 247 9.20 5.43 -12.54
N LEU A 248 9.56 4.19 -12.25
CA LEU A 248 9.96 3.19 -13.24
C LEU A 248 9.19 1.91 -12.97
N SER A 249 8.68 1.30 -14.03
CA SER A 249 8.15 -0.06 -14.00
C SER A 249 8.62 -0.77 -15.25
N LEU A 250 9.51 -1.75 -15.09
CA LEU A 250 10.13 -2.50 -16.17
C LEU A 250 9.99 -4.00 -15.93
N LEU A 251 9.35 -4.69 -16.86
CA LEU A 251 9.37 -6.15 -16.92
C LEU A 251 9.94 -6.58 -18.26
N ARG A 252 10.98 -7.40 -18.27
CA ARG A 252 11.62 -7.86 -19.50
C ARG A 252 12.10 -9.30 -19.42
N VAL A 253 12.12 -9.94 -20.58
CA VAL A 253 12.77 -11.23 -20.80
C VAL A 253 13.91 -11.01 -21.77
N ILE A 254 15.12 -11.40 -21.36
CA ILE A 254 16.32 -11.26 -22.18
C ILE A 254 17.03 -12.60 -22.31
N ASP A 255 17.66 -12.85 -23.45
CA ASP A 255 18.53 -13.99 -23.62
C ASP A 255 19.81 -13.78 -22.79
N SER A 256 20.28 -14.85 -22.17
CA SER A 256 21.45 -14.76 -21.30
C SER A 256 22.72 -15.00 -22.08
N GLU A 257 23.72 -14.12 -21.89
CA GLU A 257 25.08 -14.31 -22.40
C GLU A 257 25.88 -15.27 -21.53
N ASP A 258 25.51 -15.44 -20.26
CA ASP A 258 26.27 -16.24 -19.28
C ASP A 258 25.92 -17.71 -19.26
N PHE A 259 24.74 -18.09 -19.77
CA PHE A 259 24.26 -19.47 -19.80
C PHE A 259 23.24 -19.68 -20.95
N ALA A 260 23.08 -20.93 -21.38
CA ALA A 260 22.07 -21.27 -22.38
C ALA A 260 20.67 -21.14 -21.76
N GLY A 261 19.96 -20.05 -22.07
CA GLY A 261 18.62 -19.75 -21.57
C GLY A 261 18.34 -18.27 -21.50
N SER A 262 17.24 -17.90 -20.82
CA SER A 262 16.78 -16.53 -20.70
C SER A 262 16.73 -16.08 -19.25
N LYS A 263 16.75 -14.77 -19.01
CA LYS A 263 16.53 -14.14 -17.70
C LYS A 263 15.21 -13.38 -17.75
N VAL A 264 14.34 -13.60 -16.76
CA VAL A 264 13.17 -12.75 -16.50
C VAL A 264 13.59 -11.73 -15.46
N GLN A 265 13.43 -10.46 -15.75
CA GLN A 265 13.83 -9.35 -14.88
C GLN A 265 12.68 -8.37 -14.72
N GLU A 266 12.46 -7.94 -13.49
CA GLU A 266 11.52 -6.89 -13.15
C GLU A 266 12.19 -5.88 -12.22
N GLU A 267 11.87 -4.61 -12.42
CA GLU A 267 12.36 -3.49 -11.62
C GLU A 267 11.26 -2.44 -11.51
N ILE A 268 10.99 -2.00 -10.28
CA ILE A 268 10.03 -0.93 -9.99
C ILE A 268 10.69 0.03 -9.00
N ASP A 269 10.81 1.30 -9.38
CA ASP A 269 11.25 2.38 -8.50
C ASP A 269 10.04 3.08 -7.91
N THR A 270 9.89 2.98 -6.60
CA THR A 270 8.71 3.48 -5.88
C THR A 270 9.09 4.50 -4.81
N GLY A 271 8.31 5.56 -4.71
CA GLY A 271 8.32 6.51 -3.60
C GLY A 271 7.09 6.30 -2.69
N PHE A 272 7.32 6.29 -1.39
CA PHE A 272 6.26 6.19 -0.37
C PHE A 272 6.27 7.43 0.51
N LYS A 273 5.09 8.05 0.70
CA LYS A 273 4.96 9.21 1.58
C LYS A 273 3.62 9.29 2.29
N VAL A 274 3.67 9.45 3.60
CA VAL A 274 2.53 9.93 4.37
C VAL A 274 2.51 11.46 4.24
N THR A 275 1.53 11.98 3.52
CA THR A 275 1.40 13.43 3.26
C THR A 275 0.81 14.18 4.44
N ASN A 276 -0.02 13.51 5.24
CA ASN A 276 -0.61 14.09 6.44
C ASN A 276 -0.67 13.05 7.58
N ALA A 277 0.28 13.16 8.52
CA ALA A 277 0.36 12.27 9.67
C ALA A 277 -0.86 12.33 10.62
N ASP A 278 -1.58 13.48 10.65
CA ASP A 278 -2.80 13.63 11.44
C ASP A 278 -3.98 12.82 10.91
N CYS A 279 -3.90 12.36 9.67
CA CYS A 279 -4.90 11.52 9.02
C CYS A 279 -4.54 10.02 9.04
N VAL A 280 -3.45 9.64 9.72
CA VAL A 280 -2.96 8.27 9.82
C VAL A 280 -2.72 7.91 11.29
N LEU A 281 -3.44 6.91 11.78
CA LEU A 281 -3.31 6.41 13.16
C LEU A 281 -2.80 4.98 13.17
N VAL A 282 -1.74 4.72 13.93
CA VAL A 282 -1.15 3.41 14.11
C VAL A 282 -1.48 2.91 15.52
N ARG A 283 -2.29 1.84 15.61
CA ARG A 283 -2.62 1.20 16.87
C ARG A 283 -1.61 0.12 17.19
N LYS A 284 -0.95 0.24 18.34
CA LYS A 284 -0.03 -0.77 18.87
C LYS A 284 -0.51 -1.33 20.20
N ASN A 285 -0.21 -2.58 20.49
CA ASN A 285 -0.28 -3.12 21.84
C ASN A 285 0.95 -2.69 22.64
N GLN A 286 0.84 -2.68 23.98
CA GLN A 286 1.98 -2.54 24.87
C GLN A 286 2.96 -3.69 24.75
#